data_87a04b67816e70e81c7ead77ae92de2a
#
_entry.id   87a04b67816e70e81c7ead77ae92de2a
#
_cell.length_a   1.000
_cell.length_b   1.000
_cell.length_c   1.000
_cell.angle_alpha   90.00
_cell.angle_beta   90.00
_cell.angle_gamma   90.00
#
_symmetry.space_group_name_H-M   'P 1'
#
loop_
_entity.id
_entity.type
_entity.pdbx_description
1 polymer ?
#
loop_
_entity_poly.entity_id
_entity_poly.type
_entity_poly.pdbx_seq_one_letter_code
_entity_poly.pdbx_strand_id
1 'polypeptide(L)'
;QVKANVNGNFANIIQASKLDYRVIMFANSAYSTAARQVCVLPPLGAATCGQNKPPTFFQVNRSIESWDSLSLFMNTTYYNQIKANLRPGAFKAFIEVTDDQSNPTTAAQFDAFLLSGAGAGYFGTAAKRGYVFHSIVGVNTPLLPTQPKTNTKCSSAVNTGPQYQDLSILTGGLRHPVCDTNYSAVFNNIANSIVKAVACELLTPAQSDAGVIDWTKVQVQYTPGGTGTPTTFPQVPNAAACTGNGYYYDNPANPTKVTLCPNSCTTVTNDASAKVDLLLGCLGS
;
A
#
# COMPACT_ATOMS: atom_id res chain seq x y z
N GLN A 1 -15.88 -7.45 13.63
CA GLN A 1 -15.31 -6.10 13.70
C GLN A 1 -14.58 -5.73 12.38
N VAL A 2 -13.64 -6.54 11.88
CA VAL A 2 -12.89 -6.27 10.63
C VAL A 2 -13.81 -5.90 9.46
N LYS A 3 -14.85 -6.71 9.18
CA LYS A 3 -15.80 -6.46 8.10
C LYS A 3 -16.48 -5.08 8.15
N ALA A 4 -16.91 -4.67 9.35
CA ALA A 4 -17.59 -3.39 9.53
C ALA A 4 -16.66 -2.21 9.29
N ASN A 5 -15.40 -2.32 9.73
CA ASN A 5 -14.43 -1.24 9.65
C ASN A 5 -13.75 -1.13 8.28
N VAL A 6 -13.63 -2.22 7.53
CA VAL A 6 -13.17 -2.16 6.13
C VAL A 6 -14.10 -1.28 5.29
N ASN A 7 -15.42 -1.46 5.43
CA ASN A 7 -16.38 -0.63 4.69
C ASN A 7 -16.58 0.77 5.26
N GLY A 8 -16.63 0.90 6.60
CA GLY A 8 -16.91 2.19 7.22
C GLY A 8 -15.72 3.16 7.14
N ASN A 9 -14.56 2.73 7.58
CA ASN A 9 -13.43 3.63 7.78
C ASN A 9 -12.42 3.56 6.62
N PHE A 10 -11.91 2.38 6.32
CA PHE A 10 -10.90 2.21 5.26
C PHE A 10 -11.42 2.67 3.89
N ALA A 11 -12.61 2.20 3.51
CA ALA A 11 -13.21 2.55 2.21
C ALA A 11 -13.44 4.05 2.06
N ASN A 12 -13.95 4.72 3.12
CA ASN A 12 -14.21 6.16 3.08
C ASN A 12 -12.93 6.97 2.91
N ILE A 13 -11.86 6.61 3.61
CA ILE A 13 -10.57 7.32 3.50
C ILE A 13 -9.96 7.12 2.10
N ILE A 14 -9.93 5.89 1.60
CA ILE A 14 -9.37 5.61 0.28
C ILE A 14 -10.19 6.29 -0.83
N GLN A 15 -11.51 6.32 -0.73
CA GLN A 15 -12.37 7.04 -1.68
C GLN A 15 -12.18 8.56 -1.59
N ALA A 16 -12.10 9.11 -0.38
CA ALA A 16 -11.88 10.53 -0.18
C ALA A 16 -10.51 11.01 -0.68
N SER A 17 -9.51 10.14 -0.68
CA SER A 17 -8.17 10.44 -1.18
C SER A 17 -8.11 10.69 -2.70
N LYS A 18 -9.16 10.32 -3.44
CA LYS A 18 -9.22 10.37 -4.92
C LYS A 18 -8.12 9.59 -5.64
N LEU A 19 -7.41 8.72 -4.93
CA LEU A 19 -6.43 7.82 -5.53
C LEU A 19 -7.12 6.85 -6.49
N ASP A 20 -6.45 6.51 -7.59
CA ASP A 20 -6.82 5.37 -8.41
C ASP A 20 -6.38 4.09 -7.70
N TYR A 21 -7.31 3.45 -7.01
CA TYR A 21 -7.05 2.28 -6.18
C TYR A 21 -7.71 1.01 -6.72
N ARG A 22 -7.15 -0.11 -6.32
CA ARG A 22 -7.73 -1.43 -6.50
C ARG A 22 -7.52 -2.26 -5.23
N VAL A 23 -8.60 -2.82 -4.71
CA VAL A 23 -8.56 -3.73 -3.57
C VAL A 23 -8.72 -5.16 -4.05
N ILE A 24 -7.81 -6.03 -3.65
CA ILE A 24 -7.88 -7.47 -3.87
C ILE A 24 -8.05 -8.12 -2.51
N MET A 25 -9.23 -8.67 -2.26
CA MET A 25 -9.54 -9.38 -1.02
C MET A 25 -9.22 -10.86 -1.19
N PHE A 26 -8.24 -11.33 -0.43
CA PHE A 26 -7.86 -12.75 -0.38
C PHE A 26 -8.41 -13.34 0.92
N ALA A 27 -9.59 -13.95 0.84
CA ALA A 27 -10.30 -14.49 2.01
C ALA A 27 -11.48 -15.36 1.55
N ASN A 28 -12.05 -16.13 2.47
CA ASN A 28 -13.22 -16.96 2.20
C ASN A 28 -14.52 -16.16 2.27
N SER A 29 -15.12 -15.90 1.12
CA SER A 29 -16.42 -15.22 0.98
C SER A 29 -17.62 -16.17 0.91
N ALA A 30 -17.38 -17.48 0.87
CA ALA A 30 -18.41 -18.52 0.69
C ALA A 30 -18.49 -19.53 1.86
N TYR A 31 -18.00 -19.17 3.03
CA TYR A 31 -18.05 -20.05 4.19
C TYR A 31 -19.49 -20.34 4.61
N SER A 32 -19.81 -21.57 4.94
CA SER A 32 -21.16 -22.00 5.33
C SER A 32 -21.68 -21.29 6.59
N THR A 33 -20.78 -20.87 7.46
CA THR A 33 -21.09 -20.11 8.67
C THR A 33 -20.78 -18.64 8.46
N ALA A 34 -21.79 -17.80 8.52
CA ALA A 34 -21.68 -16.34 8.29
C ALA A 34 -20.62 -15.64 9.18
N ALA A 35 -20.39 -16.18 10.40
CA ALA A 35 -19.37 -15.64 11.31
C ALA A 35 -17.94 -15.78 10.76
N ARG A 36 -17.66 -16.82 9.96
CA ARG A 36 -16.36 -17.10 9.35
C ARG A 36 -16.24 -16.57 7.92
N GLN A 37 -17.32 -16.07 7.34
CA GLN A 37 -17.36 -15.53 6.01
C GLN A 37 -16.83 -14.10 5.99
N VAL A 38 -15.83 -13.80 5.15
CA VAL A 38 -15.36 -12.44 4.91
C VAL A 38 -16.10 -11.87 3.71
N CYS A 39 -17.11 -11.06 3.99
CA CYS A 39 -17.98 -10.46 3.00
C CYS A 39 -17.81 -8.95 3.02
N VAL A 40 -17.30 -8.37 1.94
CA VAL A 40 -17.13 -6.93 1.79
C VAL A 40 -18.22 -6.42 0.85
N LEU A 41 -19.16 -5.66 1.41
CA LEU A 41 -20.30 -5.06 0.69
C LEU A 41 -19.99 -3.61 0.26
N PRO A 42 -20.92 -2.92 -0.44
CA PRO A 42 -20.73 -1.51 -0.76
C PRO A 42 -20.46 -0.65 0.51
N PRO A 43 -19.68 0.44 0.41
CA PRO A 43 -19.25 1.07 -0.84
C PRO A 43 -18.03 0.42 -1.52
N LEU A 44 -17.22 -0.36 -0.82
CA LEU A 44 -15.99 -0.94 -1.35
C LEU A 44 -16.25 -2.15 -2.25
N GLY A 45 -16.91 -3.16 -1.73
CA GLY A 45 -17.21 -4.40 -2.42
C GLY A 45 -18.46 -4.35 -3.29
N ALA A 46 -18.86 -5.51 -3.84
CA ALA A 46 -20.07 -5.68 -4.62
C ALA A 46 -21.32 -5.79 -3.75
N ALA A 47 -22.52 -5.62 -4.35
CA ALA A 47 -23.78 -5.77 -3.65
C ALA A 47 -24.00 -7.21 -3.14
N THR A 48 -23.46 -8.19 -3.84
CA THR A 48 -23.51 -9.60 -3.46
C THR A 48 -22.15 -10.05 -2.94
N CYS A 49 -22.13 -10.74 -1.78
CA CYS A 49 -20.94 -11.28 -1.16
C CYS A 49 -20.14 -12.16 -2.12
N GLY A 50 -18.84 -12.00 -2.14
CA GLY A 50 -17.92 -12.79 -2.96
C GLY A 50 -17.86 -12.41 -4.43
N GLN A 51 -18.65 -11.44 -4.86
CA GLN A 51 -18.60 -10.93 -6.23
C GLN A 51 -17.56 -9.82 -6.37
N ASN A 52 -17.00 -9.71 -7.58
CA ASN A 52 -16.14 -8.60 -7.96
C ASN A 52 -16.97 -7.33 -8.22
N LYS A 53 -16.34 -6.17 -8.00
CA LYS A 53 -16.84 -4.85 -8.41
C LYS A 53 -15.73 -4.13 -9.21
N PRO A 54 -15.51 -4.51 -10.46
CA PRO A 54 -14.52 -3.84 -11.28
C PRO A 54 -14.83 -2.34 -11.44
N PRO A 55 -13.81 -1.48 -11.59
CA PRO A 55 -12.37 -1.81 -11.57
C PRO A 55 -11.75 -1.80 -10.17
N THR A 56 -12.52 -1.57 -9.10
CA THR A 56 -12.03 -1.17 -7.77
C THR A 56 -11.91 -2.30 -6.76
N PHE A 57 -12.71 -3.38 -6.90
CA PHE A 57 -12.70 -4.49 -5.93
C PHE A 57 -12.72 -5.86 -6.61
N PHE A 58 -11.85 -6.75 -6.14
CA PHE A 58 -11.74 -8.13 -6.62
C PHE A 58 -11.63 -9.10 -5.44
N GLN A 59 -12.38 -10.19 -5.50
CA GLN A 59 -12.39 -11.25 -4.50
C GLN A 59 -11.64 -12.47 -5.03
N VAL A 60 -10.62 -12.92 -4.32
CA VAL A 60 -10.00 -14.23 -4.50
C VAL A 60 -10.48 -15.11 -3.35
N ASN A 61 -11.39 -16.05 -3.67
CA ASN A 61 -12.06 -16.85 -2.67
C ASN A 61 -11.23 -18.07 -2.26
N ARG A 62 -10.76 -18.08 -1.00
CA ARG A 62 -10.01 -19.19 -0.41
C ARG A 62 -10.21 -19.21 1.11
N SER A 63 -10.38 -20.41 1.68
CA SER A 63 -10.24 -20.61 3.13
C SER A 63 -8.79 -20.41 3.51
N ILE A 64 -8.53 -19.47 4.41
CA ILE A 64 -7.21 -19.15 4.93
C ILE A 64 -7.27 -19.42 6.43
N GLU A 65 -6.36 -20.25 6.91
CA GLU A 65 -6.18 -20.48 8.35
C GLU A 65 -5.32 -19.35 8.94
N SER A 66 -5.27 -19.24 10.26
CA SER A 66 -4.56 -18.16 10.94
C SER A 66 -3.04 -18.11 10.67
N TRP A 67 -2.48 -19.18 10.09
CA TRP A 67 -1.04 -19.37 9.91
C TRP A 67 -0.58 -19.54 8.46
N ASP A 68 -1.46 -19.71 7.47
CA ASP A 68 -1.07 -20.15 6.12
C ASP A 68 -1.20 -19.10 5.01
N SER A 69 -1.57 -17.86 5.35
CA SER A 69 -1.84 -16.79 4.38
C SER A 69 -0.69 -16.54 3.40
N LEU A 70 0.55 -16.46 3.90
CA LEU A 70 1.73 -16.23 3.06
C LEU A 70 1.99 -17.39 2.11
N SER A 71 1.87 -18.65 2.58
CA SER A 71 2.08 -19.84 1.76
C SER A 71 1.00 -19.98 0.69
N LEU A 72 -0.26 -19.67 1.02
CA LEU A 72 -1.37 -19.68 0.09
C LEU A 72 -1.24 -18.55 -0.95
N PHE A 73 -0.79 -17.36 -0.55
CA PHE A 73 -0.50 -16.29 -1.50
C PHE A 73 0.56 -16.70 -2.52
N MET A 74 1.60 -17.41 -2.09
CA MET A 74 2.68 -17.91 -2.95
C MET A 74 2.27 -19.11 -3.82
N ASN A 75 1.15 -19.76 -3.52
CA ASN A 75 0.64 -20.86 -4.33
C ASN A 75 0.28 -20.37 -5.74
N THR A 76 0.78 -21.04 -6.76
CA THR A 76 0.66 -20.62 -8.17
C THR A 76 -0.78 -20.35 -8.59
N THR A 77 -1.74 -21.17 -8.16
CA THR A 77 -3.16 -21.00 -8.52
C THR A 77 -3.72 -19.70 -7.98
N TYR A 78 -3.51 -19.41 -6.69
CA TYR A 78 -4.05 -18.19 -6.07
C TYR A 78 -3.26 -16.96 -6.46
N TYR A 79 -1.94 -17.08 -6.56
CA TYR A 79 -1.11 -15.98 -7.02
C TYR A 79 -1.49 -15.52 -8.43
N ASN A 80 -1.77 -16.43 -9.36
CA ASN A 80 -2.21 -16.09 -10.71
C ASN A 80 -3.56 -15.33 -10.69
N GLN A 81 -4.49 -15.71 -9.82
CA GLN A 81 -5.76 -14.98 -9.66
C GLN A 81 -5.53 -13.57 -9.08
N ILE A 82 -4.64 -13.43 -8.11
CA ILE A 82 -4.25 -12.14 -7.54
C ILE A 82 -3.53 -11.30 -8.61
N LYS A 83 -2.54 -11.88 -9.28
CA LYS A 83 -1.70 -11.24 -10.30
C LYS A 83 -2.53 -10.69 -11.46
N ALA A 84 -3.57 -11.39 -11.89
CA ALA A 84 -4.48 -10.93 -12.95
C ALA A 84 -5.15 -9.58 -12.63
N ASN A 85 -5.20 -9.20 -11.35
CA ASN A 85 -5.78 -7.96 -10.86
C ASN A 85 -4.73 -6.96 -10.37
N LEU A 86 -3.45 -7.30 -10.34
CA LEU A 86 -2.38 -6.36 -10.03
C LEU A 86 -2.12 -5.42 -11.22
N ARG A 87 -1.71 -4.21 -10.92
CA ARG A 87 -1.26 -3.23 -11.91
C ARG A 87 0.26 -3.07 -11.81
N PRO A 88 1.02 -3.30 -12.89
CA PRO A 88 2.44 -2.98 -12.92
C PRO A 88 2.65 -1.50 -12.53
N GLY A 89 3.72 -1.20 -11.82
CA GLY A 89 4.06 0.16 -11.42
C GLY A 89 3.23 0.77 -10.28
N ALA A 90 2.00 0.32 -10.02
CA ALA A 90 1.24 0.80 -8.87
C ALA A 90 1.89 0.40 -7.55
N PHE A 91 1.84 1.26 -6.54
CA PHE A 91 2.24 0.90 -5.17
C PHE A 91 1.29 -0.15 -4.59
N LYS A 92 1.81 -1.11 -3.84
CA LYS A 92 1.03 -2.19 -3.21
C LYS A 92 1.05 -2.04 -1.69
N ALA A 93 -0.09 -2.19 -1.06
CA ALA A 93 -0.19 -2.28 0.38
C ALA A 93 -0.83 -3.62 0.76
N PHE A 94 -0.11 -4.42 1.51
CA PHE A 94 -0.65 -5.61 2.15
C PHE A 94 -1.23 -5.21 3.51
N ILE A 95 -2.36 -5.80 3.86
CA ILE A 95 -2.96 -5.70 5.20
C ILE A 95 -3.29 -7.11 5.63
N GLU A 96 -2.44 -7.67 6.49
CA GLU A 96 -2.64 -8.98 7.10
C GLU A 96 -3.42 -8.85 8.39
N VAL A 97 -4.38 -9.75 8.62
CA VAL A 97 -5.16 -9.80 9.86
C VAL A 97 -5.18 -11.23 10.37
N THR A 98 -4.45 -11.50 11.44
CA THR A 98 -4.36 -12.83 12.06
C THR A 98 -3.98 -12.73 13.53
N ASP A 99 -4.34 -13.76 14.32
CA ASP A 99 -3.96 -13.92 15.72
C ASP A 99 -2.81 -14.90 15.94
N ASP A 100 -2.22 -15.41 14.85
CA ASP A 100 -1.18 -16.42 14.87
C ASP A 100 0.05 -15.98 14.04
N GLN A 101 1.03 -16.88 13.90
CA GLN A 101 2.23 -16.65 13.08
C GLN A 101 2.13 -17.39 11.74
N SER A 102 2.87 -16.92 10.75
CA SER A 102 3.03 -17.66 9.50
C SER A 102 3.86 -18.93 9.71
N ASN A 103 3.37 -20.05 9.16
CA ASN A 103 4.03 -21.34 9.16
C ASN A 103 3.65 -22.12 7.85
N PRO A 104 4.57 -22.68 7.08
CA PRO A 104 6.03 -22.65 7.28
C PRO A 104 6.73 -21.44 6.66
N THR A 105 6.01 -20.54 5.98
CA THR A 105 6.61 -19.44 5.18
C THR A 105 7.19 -18.35 6.07
N THR A 106 8.46 -18.05 5.85
CA THR A 106 9.14 -16.94 6.53
C THR A 106 8.95 -15.60 5.79
N ALA A 107 9.17 -14.49 6.51
CA ALA A 107 9.17 -13.15 5.92
C ALA A 107 10.15 -13.02 4.74
N ALA A 108 11.35 -13.57 4.90
CA ALA A 108 12.38 -13.55 3.85
C ALA A 108 11.97 -14.33 2.60
N GLN A 109 11.32 -15.50 2.77
CA GLN A 109 10.82 -16.29 1.64
C GLN A 109 9.70 -15.56 0.90
N PHE A 110 8.79 -14.91 1.63
CA PHE A 110 7.72 -14.14 1.03
C PHE A 110 8.24 -12.91 0.28
N ASP A 111 9.14 -12.14 0.89
CA ASP A 111 9.80 -10.99 0.23
C ASP A 111 10.55 -11.42 -1.04
N ALA A 112 11.34 -12.50 -0.97
CA ALA A 112 12.04 -13.05 -2.13
C ALA A 112 11.09 -13.48 -3.25
N PHE A 113 9.96 -14.09 -2.93
CA PHE A 113 8.92 -14.46 -3.91
C PHE A 113 8.35 -13.23 -4.61
N LEU A 114 8.04 -12.16 -3.88
CA LEU A 114 7.50 -10.93 -4.44
C LEU A 114 8.49 -10.21 -5.37
N LEU A 115 9.78 -10.24 -5.04
CA LEU A 115 10.82 -9.49 -5.76
C LEU A 115 11.47 -10.28 -6.91
N SER A 116 11.23 -11.60 -7.00
CA SER A 116 11.81 -12.48 -8.01
C SER A 116 10.76 -12.98 -9.01
N GLY A 117 11.16 -13.88 -9.91
CA GLY A 117 10.39 -14.61 -10.91
C GLY A 117 8.89 -14.31 -11.03
N ALA A 118 8.07 -14.84 -10.12
CA ALA A 118 6.62 -14.70 -10.18
C ALA A 118 6.13 -13.27 -9.92
N GLY A 119 6.79 -12.55 -8.99
CA GLY A 119 6.46 -11.17 -8.59
C GLY A 119 7.16 -10.07 -9.39
N ALA A 120 8.13 -10.45 -10.24
CA ALA A 120 8.93 -9.48 -10.99
C ALA A 120 8.07 -8.45 -11.75
N GLY A 121 8.45 -7.18 -11.64
CA GLY A 121 7.74 -6.06 -12.27
C GLY A 121 6.50 -5.54 -11.51
N TYR A 122 6.08 -6.22 -10.42
CA TYR A 122 4.90 -5.79 -9.65
C TYR A 122 5.25 -5.19 -8.28
N PHE A 123 6.29 -5.69 -7.62
CA PHE A 123 6.58 -5.35 -6.21
C PHE A 123 7.92 -4.64 -6.02
N GLY A 124 8.53 -4.17 -7.09
CA GLY A 124 9.82 -3.47 -7.04
C GLY A 124 11.02 -4.40 -6.98
N THR A 125 12.09 -3.96 -6.33
CA THR A 125 13.36 -4.68 -6.17
C THR A 125 13.80 -4.69 -4.71
N ALA A 126 14.81 -5.47 -4.36
CA ALA A 126 15.37 -5.50 -3.00
C ALA A 126 15.93 -4.14 -2.56
N ALA A 127 16.48 -3.36 -3.50
CA ALA A 127 16.96 -2.00 -3.23
C ALA A 127 15.81 -1.00 -3.09
N LYS A 128 14.67 -1.24 -3.77
CA LYS A 128 13.50 -0.34 -3.76
C LYS A 128 12.22 -1.17 -3.85
N ARG A 129 11.67 -1.55 -2.72
CA ARG A 129 10.39 -2.25 -2.66
C ARG A 129 9.24 -1.36 -3.10
N GLY A 130 8.41 -1.84 -4.02
CA GLY A 130 7.17 -1.20 -4.47
C GLY A 130 5.96 -1.64 -3.65
N TYR A 131 6.18 -2.05 -2.40
CA TYR A 131 5.12 -2.48 -1.51
C TYR A 131 5.41 -2.16 -0.04
N VAL A 132 4.34 -2.06 0.74
CA VAL A 132 4.34 -2.00 2.20
C VAL A 132 3.49 -3.14 2.76
N PHE A 133 3.87 -3.66 3.92
CA PHE A 133 3.15 -4.72 4.62
C PHE A 133 2.70 -4.24 5.99
N HIS A 134 1.41 -4.02 6.17
CA HIS A 134 0.79 -3.69 7.46
C HIS A 134 0.28 -4.96 8.13
N SER A 135 0.49 -5.09 9.43
CA SER A 135 0.08 -6.25 10.21
C SER A 135 -0.90 -5.87 11.31
N ILE A 136 -2.07 -6.52 11.33
CA ILE A 136 -2.99 -6.52 12.47
C ILE A 136 -2.85 -7.91 13.09
N VAL A 137 -1.97 -8.00 14.09
CA VAL A 137 -1.48 -9.30 14.64
C VAL A 137 -1.52 -9.32 16.15
N GLY A 138 -1.07 -10.39 16.76
CA GLY A 138 -1.14 -10.61 18.20
C GLY A 138 -0.24 -9.75 19.08
N VAL A 139 0.23 -8.58 18.63
CA VAL A 139 0.98 -7.63 19.47
C VAL A 139 0.08 -6.99 20.52
N ASN A 140 0.66 -6.52 21.64
CA ASN A 140 -0.11 -5.98 22.76
C ASN A 140 -0.37 -4.45 22.65
N THR A 141 0.39 -3.75 21.82
CA THR A 141 0.25 -2.30 21.59
C THR A 141 0.52 -1.99 20.11
N PRO A 142 -0.02 -0.88 19.56
CA PRO A 142 0.39 -0.39 18.26
C PRO A 142 1.88 -0.11 18.20
N LEU A 143 2.54 -0.49 17.12
CA LEU A 143 3.98 -0.34 16.92
C LEU A 143 4.27 0.37 15.59
N LEU A 144 5.15 1.35 15.65
CA LEU A 144 5.67 2.07 14.48
C LEU A 144 6.68 1.21 13.71
N PRO A 145 6.89 1.50 12.41
CA PRO A 145 7.86 0.76 11.59
C PRO A 145 9.28 0.71 12.18
N THR A 146 9.70 1.79 12.83
CA THR A 146 11.04 1.93 13.42
C THR A 146 11.24 1.20 14.74
N GLN A 147 10.16 0.74 15.37
CA GLN A 147 10.25 0.00 16.63
C GLN A 147 10.64 -1.46 16.39
N PRO A 148 11.39 -2.07 17.31
CA PRO A 148 11.76 -3.48 17.20
C PRO A 148 10.54 -4.41 17.24
N LYS A 149 10.74 -5.65 16.84
CA LYS A 149 9.76 -6.74 17.00
C LYS A 149 9.50 -6.98 18.49
N THR A 150 8.24 -7.22 18.85
CA THR A 150 7.85 -7.59 20.21
C THR A 150 7.48 -9.06 20.30
N ASN A 151 7.78 -9.69 21.44
CA ASN A 151 7.33 -11.02 21.79
C ASN A 151 6.16 -10.98 22.81
N THR A 152 5.70 -9.79 23.20
CA THR A 152 4.58 -9.63 24.11
C THR A 152 3.28 -9.65 23.32
N LYS A 153 2.47 -10.70 23.52
CA LYS A 153 1.20 -10.84 22.83
C LYS A 153 0.02 -10.25 23.61
N CYS A 154 -1.01 -9.85 22.89
CA CYS A 154 -2.29 -9.48 23.48
C CYS A 154 -3.07 -10.73 23.91
N SER A 155 -4.04 -10.54 24.81
CA SER A 155 -4.61 -11.64 25.62
C SER A 155 -5.27 -12.77 24.83
N SER A 156 -5.99 -12.47 23.74
CA SER A 156 -6.73 -13.46 22.97
C SER A 156 -5.96 -14.03 21.77
N ALA A 157 -4.76 -13.51 21.48
CA ALA A 157 -3.98 -13.99 20.35
C ALA A 157 -3.25 -15.31 20.67
N VAL A 158 -3.08 -16.14 19.66
CA VAL A 158 -2.28 -17.39 19.73
C VAL A 158 -0.80 -17.06 19.75
N ASN A 159 -0.37 -16.13 18.85
CA ASN A 159 1.02 -15.73 18.70
C ASN A 159 1.13 -14.22 18.40
N THR A 160 2.33 -13.65 18.51
CA THR A 160 2.60 -12.25 18.16
C THR A 160 2.75 -12.00 16.65
N GLY A 161 2.72 -13.03 15.82
CA GLY A 161 2.92 -12.94 14.38
C GLY A 161 4.31 -12.51 13.95
N PRO A 162 5.40 -13.15 14.40
CA PRO A 162 6.77 -12.67 14.21
C PRO A 162 7.15 -12.50 12.74
N GLN A 163 6.69 -13.36 11.83
CA GLN A 163 6.98 -13.23 10.40
C GLN A 163 6.27 -12.01 9.78
N TYR A 164 5.05 -11.74 10.20
CA TYR A 164 4.29 -10.57 9.75
C TYR A 164 4.88 -9.26 10.32
N GLN A 165 5.36 -9.29 11.57
CA GLN A 165 6.09 -8.16 12.15
C GLN A 165 7.39 -7.88 11.37
N ASP A 166 8.14 -8.93 11.00
CA ASP A 166 9.37 -8.80 10.21
C ASP A 166 9.10 -8.16 8.83
N LEU A 167 8.01 -8.55 8.14
CA LEU A 167 7.57 -7.92 6.89
C LEU A 167 7.18 -6.46 7.08
N SER A 168 6.50 -6.14 8.17
CA SER A 168 6.13 -4.74 8.46
C SER A 168 7.35 -3.87 8.73
N ILE A 169 8.31 -4.35 9.53
CA ILE A 169 9.58 -3.64 9.79
C ILE A 169 10.37 -3.46 8.49
N LEU A 170 10.50 -4.52 7.70
CA LEU A 170 11.25 -4.53 6.45
C LEU A 170 10.71 -3.52 5.43
N THR A 171 9.39 -3.30 5.42
CA THR A 171 8.72 -2.48 4.39
C THR A 171 8.20 -1.14 4.90
N GLY A 172 8.45 -0.80 6.16
CA GLY A 172 7.97 0.43 6.77
C GLY A 172 6.48 0.42 7.12
N GLY A 173 5.88 -0.77 7.31
CA GLY A 173 4.47 -0.92 7.65
C GLY A 173 4.15 -0.78 9.14
N LEU A 174 2.92 -0.48 9.45
CA LEU A 174 2.38 -0.38 10.81
C LEU A 174 2.03 -1.77 11.35
N ARG A 175 2.12 -1.94 12.67
CA ARG A 175 1.71 -3.14 13.39
C ARG A 175 0.67 -2.76 14.44
N HIS A 176 -0.48 -3.41 14.41
CA HIS A 176 -1.60 -3.14 15.32
C HIS A 176 -2.07 -4.41 16.04
N PRO A 177 -2.58 -4.29 17.27
CA PRO A 177 -3.14 -5.43 17.99
C PRO A 177 -4.40 -5.99 17.31
N VAL A 178 -4.42 -7.30 17.07
CA VAL A 178 -5.63 -7.99 16.61
C VAL A 178 -6.70 -8.09 17.72
N CYS A 179 -6.27 -7.96 18.98
CA CYS A 179 -7.17 -7.97 20.15
C CYS A 179 -7.89 -6.62 20.37
N ASP A 180 -7.58 -5.59 19.59
CA ASP A 180 -8.25 -4.29 19.69
C ASP A 180 -9.76 -4.44 19.45
N THR A 181 -10.55 -3.70 20.22
CA THR A 181 -12.01 -3.64 20.05
C THR A 181 -12.43 -2.51 19.13
N ASN A 182 -11.57 -1.50 18.95
CA ASN A 182 -11.81 -0.35 18.08
C ASN A 182 -10.92 -0.39 16.83
N TYR A 183 -11.35 -1.10 15.82
CA TYR A 183 -10.65 -1.19 14.54
C TYR A 183 -10.74 0.09 13.69
N SER A 184 -11.57 1.07 14.07
CA SER A 184 -11.65 2.35 13.36
C SER A 184 -10.31 3.06 13.33
N ALA A 185 -9.64 3.18 14.49
CA ALA A 185 -8.33 3.81 14.58
C ALA A 185 -7.27 3.03 13.78
N VAL A 186 -7.32 1.69 13.84
CA VAL A 186 -6.39 0.83 13.09
C VAL A 186 -6.50 1.06 11.58
N PHE A 187 -7.70 0.96 11.02
CA PHE A 187 -7.91 1.17 9.59
C PHE A 187 -7.68 2.61 9.15
N ASN A 188 -7.99 3.60 10.00
CA ASN A 188 -7.66 4.99 9.74
C ASN A 188 -6.14 5.20 9.63
N ASN A 189 -5.37 4.66 10.57
CA ASN A 189 -3.90 4.76 10.55
C ASN A 189 -3.30 4.10 9.31
N ILE A 190 -3.76 2.89 8.96
CA ILE A 190 -3.29 2.16 7.79
C ILE A 190 -3.66 2.91 6.50
N ALA A 191 -4.91 3.34 6.35
CA ALA A 191 -5.35 4.07 5.16
C ALA A 191 -4.59 5.38 4.98
N ASN A 192 -4.40 6.16 6.04
CA ASN A 192 -3.60 7.38 5.99
C ASN A 192 -2.14 7.09 5.66
N SER A 193 -1.56 6.00 6.17
CA SER A 193 -0.20 5.58 5.82
C SER A 193 -0.07 5.25 4.32
N ILE A 194 -1.05 4.55 3.75
CA ILE A 194 -1.08 4.24 2.31
C ILE A 194 -1.22 5.52 1.49
N VAL A 195 -2.16 6.39 1.84
CA VAL A 195 -2.37 7.67 1.14
C VAL A 195 -1.10 8.52 1.16
N LYS A 196 -0.44 8.62 2.32
CA LYS A 196 0.84 9.33 2.45
C LYS A 196 1.93 8.72 1.58
N ALA A 197 2.08 7.41 1.59
CA ALA A 197 3.10 6.72 0.78
C ALA A 197 2.92 6.99 -0.72
N VAL A 198 1.67 7.01 -1.20
CA VAL A 198 1.35 7.25 -2.62
C VAL A 198 1.43 8.73 -2.98
N ALA A 199 0.99 9.62 -2.09
CA ALA A 199 1.05 11.08 -2.34
C ALA A 199 2.48 11.62 -2.52
N CYS A 200 3.48 10.89 -2.02
CA CYS A 200 4.89 11.27 -2.13
C CYS A 200 5.58 10.68 -3.37
N GLU A 201 4.90 9.89 -4.16
CA GLU A 201 5.39 9.29 -5.40
C GLU A 201 4.41 9.58 -6.55
N LEU A 202 4.85 10.36 -7.53
CA LEU A 202 4.07 10.70 -8.72
C LEU A 202 4.56 9.84 -9.89
N LEU A 203 3.66 9.09 -10.51
CA LEU A 203 3.98 8.35 -11.73
C LEU A 203 4.17 9.34 -12.89
N THR A 204 5.21 9.12 -13.67
CA THR A 204 5.40 9.87 -14.92
C THR A 204 4.51 9.25 -16.00
N PRO A 205 3.91 10.06 -16.90
CA PRO A 205 3.20 9.51 -18.04
C PRO A 205 4.19 8.74 -18.93
N ALA A 206 3.71 7.67 -19.55
CA ALA A 206 4.46 7.02 -20.63
C ALA A 206 4.66 8.04 -21.76
N GLN A 207 5.83 8.03 -22.39
CA GLN A 207 6.05 8.79 -23.61
C GLN A 207 5.03 8.32 -24.65
N SER A 208 4.22 9.23 -25.15
CA SER A 208 3.26 8.97 -26.20
C SER A 208 3.77 9.61 -27.51
N ASP A 209 3.24 9.18 -28.66
CA ASP A 209 3.53 9.73 -29.98
C ASP A 209 3.24 11.25 -30.10
N ALA A 210 2.67 11.87 -29.08
CA ALA A 210 2.34 13.29 -29.03
C ALA A 210 3.51 14.21 -28.62
N GLY A 211 4.68 13.67 -28.29
CA GLY A 211 5.88 14.45 -27.97
C GLY A 211 6.85 13.75 -27.02
N VAL A 212 8.12 14.10 -27.14
CA VAL A 212 9.18 13.66 -26.23
C VAL A 212 9.19 14.59 -25.01
N ILE A 213 9.06 14.02 -23.82
CA ILE A 213 9.13 14.79 -22.57
C ILE A 213 10.59 15.18 -22.31
N ASP A 214 10.81 16.48 -22.14
CA ASP A 214 12.10 16.99 -21.66
C ASP A 214 12.14 16.96 -20.13
N TRP A 215 12.74 15.90 -19.61
CA TRP A 215 12.82 15.66 -18.16
C TRP A 215 13.60 16.75 -17.40
N THR A 216 14.39 17.57 -18.09
CA THR A 216 15.11 18.69 -17.46
C THR A 216 14.21 19.91 -17.23
N LYS A 217 13.04 19.96 -17.87
CA LYS A 217 12.06 21.05 -17.78
C LYS A 217 10.82 20.67 -16.98
N VAL A 218 10.75 19.45 -16.48
CA VAL A 218 9.64 19.01 -15.63
C VAL A 218 9.69 19.74 -14.29
N GLN A 219 8.54 20.16 -13.81
CA GLN A 219 8.39 20.81 -12.51
C GLN A 219 7.36 20.09 -11.66
N VAL A 220 7.63 19.96 -10.38
CA VAL A 220 6.65 19.50 -9.39
C VAL A 220 6.14 20.71 -8.63
N GLN A 221 4.85 20.98 -8.76
CA GLN A 221 4.19 22.13 -8.19
C GLN A 221 3.21 21.71 -7.11
N TYR A 222 3.35 22.31 -5.92
CA TYR A 222 2.44 22.14 -4.79
C TYR A 222 1.55 23.36 -4.65
N THR A 223 0.24 23.15 -4.58
CA THR A 223 -0.77 24.20 -4.36
C THR A 223 -1.40 23.99 -2.97
N PRO A 224 -1.07 24.85 -1.97
CA PRO A 224 -1.65 24.76 -0.63
C PRO A 224 -3.17 24.88 -0.65
N GLY A 225 -3.85 24.01 0.11
CA GLY A 225 -5.31 23.98 0.18
C GLY A 225 -6.01 23.72 -1.15
N GLY A 226 -5.27 23.32 -2.19
CA GLY A 226 -5.78 23.08 -3.55
C GLY A 226 -6.09 24.34 -4.37
N THR A 227 -6.10 25.51 -3.75
CA THR A 227 -6.45 26.80 -4.36
C THR A 227 -5.50 27.96 -4.01
N GLY A 228 -4.51 27.70 -3.16
CA GLY A 228 -3.50 28.71 -2.76
C GLY A 228 -2.51 29.03 -3.88
N THR A 229 -1.52 29.85 -3.59
CA THR A 229 -0.46 30.16 -4.54
C THR A 229 0.45 28.94 -4.75
N PRO A 230 0.59 28.44 -5.98
CA PRO A 230 1.44 27.30 -6.24
C PRO A 230 2.92 27.59 -5.94
N THR A 231 3.60 26.59 -5.37
CA THR A 231 5.03 26.62 -5.06
C THR A 231 5.72 25.46 -5.77
N THR A 232 6.82 25.72 -6.48
CA THR A 232 7.59 24.69 -7.18
C THR A 232 8.64 24.09 -6.25
N PHE A 233 8.67 22.77 -6.14
CA PHE A 233 9.74 22.06 -5.45
C PHE A 233 10.98 21.97 -6.33
N PRO A 234 12.20 22.20 -5.80
CA PRO A 234 13.43 22.05 -6.56
C PRO A 234 13.72 20.55 -6.84
N GLN A 235 14.26 20.28 -8.01
CA GLN A 235 14.79 18.96 -8.32
C GLN A 235 16.14 18.77 -7.63
N VAL A 236 16.33 17.58 -7.02
CA VAL A 236 17.62 17.14 -6.46
C VAL A 236 18.10 15.88 -7.18
N PRO A 237 19.41 15.59 -7.20
CA PRO A 237 19.94 14.46 -7.98
C PRO A 237 19.44 13.08 -7.56
N ASN A 238 19.20 12.88 -6.27
CA ASN A 238 18.82 11.59 -5.69
C ASN A 238 18.32 11.75 -4.24
N ALA A 239 17.89 10.65 -3.62
CA ALA A 239 17.40 10.62 -2.25
C ALA A 239 18.41 11.15 -1.21
N ALA A 240 19.71 10.90 -1.39
CA ALA A 240 20.75 11.35 -0.46
C ALA A 240 20.92 12.88 -0.46
N ALA A 241 20.56 13.56 -1.53
CA ALA A 241 20.60 15.01 -1.67
C ALA A 241 19.36 15.71 -1.07
N CYS A 242 18.41 14.98 -0.51
CA CYS A 242 17.18 15.50 0.09
C CYS A 242 17.46 16.12 1.48
N THR A 243 18.06 17.30 1.54
CA THR A 243 18.30 18.04 2.78
C THR A 243 17.21 19.05 3.15
N GLY A 244 16.28 19.30 2.24
CA GLY A 244 15.14 20.23 2.39
C GLY A 244 13.94 19.80 1.54
N ASN A 245 13.16 20.79 1.10
CA ASN A 245 12.14 20.55 0.10
C ASN A 245 12.77 20.20 -1.24
N GLY A 246 12.12 19.30 -1.98
CA GLY A 246 12.59 18.90 -3.30
C GLY A 246 11.92 17.63 -3.80
N TYR A 247 12.34 17.21 -4.98
CA TYR A 247 11.98 15.92 -5.57
C TYR A 247 13.15 15.35 -6.37
N TYR A 248 13.13 14.07 -6.63
CA TYR A 248 14.10 13.38 -7.48
C TYR A 248 13.44 12.31 -8.34
N TYR A 249 14.12 11.92 -9.40
CA TYR A 249 13.69 10.84 -10.28
C TYR A 249 14.23 9.49 -9.83
N ASP A 250 13.47 8.42 -10.06
CA ASP A 250 13.93 7.03 -9.89
C ASP A 250 15.05 6.70 -10.88
N ASN A 251 14.94 7.18 -12.13
CA ASN A 251 15.96 7.10 -13.16
C ASN A 251 16.00 8.43 -13.93
N PRO A 252 17.04 9.27 -13.78
CA PRO A 252 17.11 10.57 -14.44
C PRO A 252 17.08 10.53 -15.97
N ALA A 253 17.58 9.41 -16.58
CA ALA A 253 17.63 9.29 -18.04
C ALA A 253 16.27 8.89 -18.64
N ASN A 254 15.46 8.12 -17.90
CA ASN A 254 14.13 7.70 -18.31
C ASN A 254 13.24 7.52 -17.07
N PRO A 255 12.74 8.61 -16.50
CA PRO A 255 11.97 8.55 -15.27
C PRO A 255 10.65 7.80 -15.47
N THR A 256 10.38 6.86 -14.57
CA THR A 256 9.05 6.24 -14.43
C THR A 256 8.28 6.82 -13.26
N LYS A 257 9.01 7.51 -12.37
CA LYS A 257 8.46 8.06 -11.15
C LYS A 257 9.26 9.27 -10.65
N VAL A 258 8.52 10.23 -10.11
CA VAL A 258 9.02 11.35 -9.29
C VAL A 258 8.77 11.02 -7.84
N THR A 259 9.79 11.14 -6.99
CA THR A 259 9.66 10.97 -5.54
C THR A 259 9.92 12.29 -4.82
N LEU A 260 8.99 12.72 -3.97
CA LEU A 260 9.18 13.90 -3.15
C LEU A 260 10.21 13.63 -2.05
N CYS A 261 11.06 14.63 -1.77
CA CYS A 261 11.91 14.60 -0.57
C CYS A 261 11.07 14.53 0.71
N PRO A 262 11.61 14.00 1.83
CA PRO A 262 10.84 13.83 3.07
C PRO A 262 10.14 15.11 3.55
N ASN A 263 10.78 16.28 3.46
CA ASN A 263 10.18 17.55 3.85
C ASN A 263 9.01 17.95 2.93
N SER A 264 9.18 17.84 1.59
CA SER A 264 8.09 18.09 0.64
C SER A 264 6.95 17.11 0.83
N CYS A 265 7.26 15.83 1.05
CA CYS A 265 6.28 14.80 1.35
C CYS A 265 5.48 15.16 2.62
N THR A 266 6.15 15.54 3.70
CA THR A 266 5.50 15.98 4.94
C THR A 266 4.61 17.20 4.71
N THR A 267 5.07 18.20 3.95
CA THR A 267 4.29 19.40 3.60
C THR A 267 3.00 19.03 2.89
N VAL A 268 3.09 18.20 1.85
CA VAL A 268 1.93 17.75 1.06
C VAL A 268 0.97 16.91 1.89
N THR A 269 1.48 16.00 2.69
CA THR A 269 0.63 15.05 3.44
C THR A 269 -0.01 15.64 4.69
N ASN A 270 0.50 16.78 5.18
CA ASN A 270 -0.13 17.51 6.29
C ASN A 270 -1.24 18.47 5.82
N ASP A 271 -1.35 18.70 4.53
CA ASP A 271 -2.41 19.51 3.92
C ASP A 271 -3.45 18.58 3.26
N ALA A 272 -4.57 18.39 3.92
CA ALA A 272 -5.63 17.47 3.47
C ALA A 272 -6.26 17.88 2.12
N SER A 273 -6.09 19.12 1.70
CA SER A 273 -6.59 19.68 0.43
C SER A 273 -5.46 19.98 -0.56
N ALA A 274 -4.23 19.54 -0.26
CA ALA A 274 -3.09 19.75 -1.15
C ALA A 274 -3.39 19.28 -2.58
N LYS A 275 -2.93 20.05 -3.54
CA LYS A 275 -2.84 19.62 -4.94
C LYS A 275 -1.37 19.58 -5.34
N VAL A 276 -0.94 18.49 -5.96
CA VAL A 276 0.40 18.33 -6.49
C VAL A 276 0.30 18.05 -7.98
N ASP A 277 0.87 18.91 -8.77
CA ASP A 277 0.89 18.81 -10.23
C ASP A 277 2.30 18.49 -10.74
N LEU A 278 2.37 17.60 -11.71
CA LEU A 278 3.55 17.33 -12.50
C LEU A 278 3.42 18.11 -13.81
N LEU A 279 4.13 19.23 -13.92
CA LEU A 279 4.15 20.06 -15.13
C LEU A 279 5.22 19.51 -16.08
N LEU A 280 4.80 19.05 -17.24
CA LEU A 280 5.69 18.43 -18.21
C LEU A 280 6.26 19.50 -19.16
N GLY A 281 7.59 19.49 -19.35
CA GLY A 281 8.24 20.20 -20.42
C GLY A 281 8.27 19.36 -21.69
N CYS A 282 7.76 19.88 -22.80
CA CYS A 282 7.91 19.23 -24.10
C CYS A 282 9.16 19.77 -24.80
N LEU A 283 9.88 18.91 -25.52
CA LEU A 283 10.84 19.37 -26.53
C LEU A 283 10.00 20.04 -27.64
N GLY A 284 10.19 21.33 -27.82
CA GLY A 284 9.58 22.05 -28.96
C GLY A 284 9.97 21.36 -30.26
N SER A 285 9.00 21.16 -31.13
CA SER A 285 9.21 20.72 -32.52
C SER A 285 9.98 21.78 -33.32
#